data_ce7bb70fa2052e77623384969f0dc3a1
#
_entry.id   ce7bb70fa2052e77623384969f0dc3a1
#
_cell.length_a   1.000
_cell.length_b   1.000
_cell.length_c   1.000
_cell.angle_alpha   90.00
_cell.angle_beta   90.00
_cell.angle_gamma   90.00
#
_symmetry.space_group_name_H-M   'P 1'
#
loop_
_entity.id
_entity.type
_entity.pdbx_description
1 polymer ?
#
loop_
_entity_poly.entity_id
_entity_poly.type
_entity_poly.pdbx_seq_one_letter_code
_entity_poly.pdbx_strand_id
1 'polypeptide(L)'
;LQSILQNQIEKFGQYFFKEGSMVIPGGVSFDISYPAVKLDPFFLNIPVKEYTKVLADGGIKIKGETSGVTAIVVNRLTEIESTDSIDTIYVKYVSNGTDGEQNKFADGENLITLSDINFSVSSIEANSTFAKCIDTNATSTGCSASVSEGIYFIRGYFVSVPSSTVILDQYTNSPSYK
;
A
#
# COMPACT_ATOMS: atom_id res chain seq x y z
N LEU A 1 -37.06 10.42 -17.84
CA LEU A 1 -37.27 10.74 -16.42
C LEU A 1 -35.95 10.76 -15.65
N GLN A 2 -35.08 9.76 -15.79
CA GLN A 2 -33.80 9.65 -15.12
C GLN A 2 -32.85 10.85 -15.43
N SER A 3 -32.77 11.24 -16.70
CA SER A 3 -31.93 12.40 -17.13
C SER A 3 -32.39 13.74 -16.58
N ILE A 4 -33.70 13.92 -16.38
CA ILE A 4 -34.26 15.15 -15.81
C ILE A 4 -33.94 15.24 -14.32
N LEU A 5 -34.12 14.13 -13.60
CA LEU A 5 -33.77 14.04 -12.17
C LEU A 5 -32.25 14.26 -11.95
N GLN A 6 -31.41 13.66 -12.77
CA GLN A 6 -29.97 13.82 -12.68
C GLN A 6 -29.55 15.29 -12.93
N ASN A 7 -30.12 15.93 -13.95
CA ASN A 7 -29.86 17.35 -14.24
C ASN A 7 -30.33 18.27 -13.11
N GLN A 8 -31.44 17.93 -12.45
CA GLN A 8 -31.91 18.71 -11.27
C GLN A 8 -30.99 18.53 -10.07
N ILE A 9 -30.52 17.33 -9.82
CA ILE A 9 -29.58 17.04 -8.72
C ILE A 9 -28.25 17.75 -8.95
N GLU A 10 -27.74 17.74 -10.18
CA GLU A 10 -26.50 18.43 -10.55
C GLU A 10 -26.61 19.94 -10.38
N LYS A 11 -27.73 20.56 -10.84
CA LYS A 11 -27.99 21.98 -10.65
C LYS A 11 -28.13 22.34 -9.19
N PHE A 12 -28.82 21.52 -8.39
CA PHE A 12 -28.91 21.70 -6.96
C PHE A 12 -27.52 21.68 -6.32
N GLY A 13 -26.69 20.70 -6.69
CA GLY A 13 -25.30 20.58 -6.22
C GLY A 13 -24.48 21.84 -6.50
N GLN A 14 -24.57 22.39 -7.68
CA GLN A 14 -23.84 23.61 -8.07
C GLN A 14 -24.20 24.85 -7.25
N TYR A 15 -25.43 24.93 -6.72
CA TYR A 15 -25.85 26.03 -5.87
C TYR A 15 -25.39 25.90 -4.42
N PHE A 16 -25.30 24.67 -3.92
CA PHE A 16 -25.06 24.42 -2.48
C PHE A 16 -23.62 24.03 -2.18
N PHE A 17 -22.91 23.41 -3.11
CA PHE A 17 -21.57 22.90 -2.89
C PHE A 17 -20.52 23.66 -3.70
N LYS A 18 -19.41 23.98 -3.05
CA LYS A 18 -18.21 24.47 -3.73
C LYS A 18 -17.47 23.28 -4.34
N GLU A 19 -16.67 23.58 -5.36
CA GLU A 19 -15.75 22.62 -5.99
C GLU A 19 -14.88 21.94 -4.93
N GLY A 20 -14.84 20.62 -4.94
CA GLY A 20 -14.10 19.80 -3.97
C GLY A 20 -14.79 19.62 -2.62
N SER A 21 -16.04 20.09 -2.44
CA SER A 21 -16.78 19.89 -1.18
C SER A 21 -17.06 18.43 -0.93
N MET A 22 -16.84 18.01 0.32
CA MET A 22 -17.21 16.71 0.84
C MET A 22 -18.71 16.69 1.15
N VAL A 23 -19.48 15.89 0.43
CA VAL A 23 -20.94 15.80 0.58
C VAL A 23 -21.31 14.69 1.56
N ILE A 24 -20.69 13.53 1.41
CA ILE A 24 -20.72 12.45 2.40
C ILE A 24 -19.29 12.33 2.93
N PRO A 25 -19.11 12.40 4.24
CA PRO A 25 -17.79 12.47 4.82
C PRO A 25 -16.95 11.25 4.48
N GLY A 26 -15.86 11.49 3.73
CA GLY A 26 -14.71 10.61 3.66
C GLY A 26 -13.61 11.25 4.49
N GLY A 27 -13.08 10.53 5.47
CA GLY A 27 -11.96 11.04 6.29
C GLY A 27 -10.69 11.11 5.45
N VAL A 28 -9.89 12.16 5.63
CA VAL A 28 -8.50 12.19 5.18
C VAL A 28 -7.63 11.98 6.41
N SER A 29 -6.73 11.01 6.35
CA SER A 29 -5.77 10.73 7.42
C SER A 29 -4.36 10.68 6.88
N PHE A 30 -3.41 11.09 7.72
CA PHE A 30 -1.99 11.00 7.45
C PHE A 30 -1.36 10.11 8.50
N ASP A 31 -0.54 9.16 8.08
CA ASP A 31 0.24 8.31 8.97
C ASP A 31 1.72 8.47 8.62
N ILE A 32 2.49 8.99 9.58
CA ILE A 32 3.94 9.17 9.45
C ILE A 32 4.73 7.96 9.93
N SER A 33 4.05 6.95 10.45
CA SER A 33 4.63 5.75 11.03
C SER A 33 4.18 4.48 10.31
N TYR A 34 3.80 4.61 9.03
CA TYR A 34 3.30 3.47 8.26
C TYR A 34 4.41 2.42 8.12
N PRO A 35 4.14 1.15 8.49
CA PRO A 35 5.18 0.13 8.53
C PRO A 35 5.78 -0.17 7.16
N ALA A 36 7.10 -0.17 7.10
CA ALA A 36 7.88 -0.50 5.91
C ALA A 36 8.92 -1.57 6.23
N VAL A 37 9.20 -2.43 5.27
CA VAL A 37 10.17 -3.53 5.39
C VAL A 37 11.12 -3.47 4.21
N LYS A 38 12.41 -3.41 4.52
CA LYS A 38 13.50 -3.40 3.54
C LYS A 38 13.88 -4.82 3.19
N LEU A 39 13.98 -5.11 1.91
CA LEU A 39 14.20 -6.43 1.37
C LEU A 39 15.56 -6.55 0.70
N ASP A 40 16.14 -7.74 0.78
CA ASP A 40 17.32 -8.09 0.01
C ASP A 40 16.96 -8.18 -1.48
N PRO A 41 17.55 -7.35 -2.34
CA PRO A 41 17.19 -7.27 -3.76
C PRO A 41 17.46 -8.58 -4.53
N PHE A 42 18.34 -9.43 -4.05
CA PHE A 42 18.67 -10.71 -4.71
C PHE A 42 17.55 -11.76 -4.62
N PHE A 43 16.58 -11.59 -3.73
CA PHE A 43 15.47 -12.53 -3.55
C PHE A 43 14.19 -12.16 -4.32
N LEU A 44 14.13 -10.99 -4.94
CA LEU A 44 12.94 -10.51 -5.61
C LEU A 44 12.91 -10.83 -7.10
N ASN A 45 12.48 -12.01 -7.46
CA ASN A 45 12.32 -12.45 -8.86
C ASN A 45 10.98 -12.00 -9.51
N ILE A 46 10.26 -11.04 -8.92
CA ILE A 46 8.93 -10.65 -9.38
C ILE A 46 8.99 -9.37 -10.19
N PRO A 47 8.58 -9.36 -11.47
CA PRO A 47 8.49 -8.14 -12.26
C PRO A 47 7.58 -7.10 -11.62
N VAL A 48 8.03 -5.86 -11.50
CA VAL A 48 7.30 -4.75 -10.86
C VAL A 48 5.89 -4.56 -11.42
N LYS A 49 5.72 -4.73 -12.73
CA LYS A 49 4.40 -4.58 -13.40
C LYS A 49 3.38 -5.64 -12.99
N GLU A 50 3.82 -6.82 -12.65
CA GLU A 50 2.96 -7.92 -12.19
C GLU A 50 2.53 -7.72 -10.74
N TYR A 51 3.40 -7.11 -9.94
CA TYR A 51 3.20 -6.85 -8.53
C TYR A 51 2.00 -5.94 -8.24
N THR A 52 1.88 -4.88 -9.02
CA THR A 52 0.78 -3.90 -8.88
C THR A 52 -0.59 -4.56 -9.08
N LYS A 53 -0.66 -5.56 -9.97
CA LYS A 53 -1.89 -6.27 -10.29
C LYS A 53 -2.35 -7.15 -9.13
N VAL A 54 -1.43 -7.84 -8.48
CA VAL A 54 -1.73 -8.70 -7.31
C VAL A 54 -2.07 -7.86 -6.08
N LEU A 55 -1.48 -6.67 -5.94
CA LEU A 55 -1.84 -5.73 -4.88
C LEU A 55 -3.27 -5.20 -5.01
N ALA A 56 -3.77 -5.02 -6.23
CA ALA A 56 -5.15 -4.59 -6.49
C ALA A 56 -6.20 -5.62 -6.02
N ASP A 57 -5.84 -6.91 -5.96
CA ASP A 57 -6.73 -8.01 -5.57
C ASP A 57 -6.77 -8.26 -4.04
N GLY A 58 -6.37 -7.30 -3.22
CA GLY A 58 -6.42 -7.39 -1.75
C GLY A 58 -5.07 -7.60 -1.06
N GLY A 59 -4.00 -7.59 -1.83
CA GLY A 59 -2.63 -7.66 -1.35
C GLY A 59 -2.13 -9.08 -1.08
N ILE A 60 -0.81 -9.17 -0.97
CA ILE A 60 -0.11 -10.43 -0.73
C ILE A 60 0.01 -10.64 0.79
N LYS A 61 -0.48 -11.77 1.29
CA LYS A 61 -0.30 -12.16 2.67
C LYS A 61 1.03 -12.89 2.85
N ILE A 62 1.87 -12.37 3.72
CA ILE A 62 3.19 -12.91 4.03
C ILE A 62 3.33 -13.21 5.52
N LYS A 63 4.24 -14.12 5.83
CA LYS A 63 4.59 -14.50 7.20
C LYS A 63 6.11 -14.55 7.33
N GLY A 64 6.63 -14.01 8.42
CA GLY A 64 8.03 -14.19 8.80
C GLY A 64 8.28 -15.63 9.22
N GLU A 65 9.29 -16.28 8.65
CA GLU A 65 9.61 -17.67 8.91
C GLU A 65 10.11 -17.86 10.35
N THR A 66 10.87 -16.90 10.87
CA THR A 66 11.43 -16.93 12.22
C THR A 66 10.50 -16.27 13.23
N SER A 67 10.04 -15.06 12.94
CA SER A 67 9.19 -14.29 13.86
C SER A 67 7.78 -14.85 14.01
N GLY A 68 7.28 -15.51 12.97
CA GLY A 68 5.89 -15.94 12.89
C GLY A 68 4.89 -14.80 12.69
N VAL A 69 5.35 -13.55 12.60
CA VAL A 69 4.53 -12.36 12.36
C VAL A 69 3.89 -12.44 10.98
N THR A 70 2.63 -12.05 10.86
CA THR A 70 1.94 -12.01 9.56
C THR A 70 1.59 -10.59 9.17
N ALA A 71 1.69 -10.31 7.88
CA ALA A 71 1.36 -9.01 7.32
C ALA A 71 0.74 -9.14 5.91
N ILE A 72 0.06 -8.07 5.50
CA ILE A 72 -0.40 -7.88 4.13
C ILE A 72 0.50 -6.84 3.48
N VAL A 73 1.06 -7.17 2.32
CA VAL A 73 1.81 -6.20 1.50
C VAL A 73 0.81 -5.29 0.81
N VAL A 74 0.94 -4.00 1.03
CA VAL A 74 0.02 -2.98 0.48
C VAL A 74 0.65 -2.16 -0.64
N ASN A 75 1.98 -2.05 -0.65
CA ASN A 75 2.71 -1.37 -1.71
C ASN A 75 4.17 -1.81 -1.74
N ARG A 76 4.85 -1.54 -2.85
CA ARG A 76 6.27 -1.75 -3.05
C ARG A 76 6.90 -0.52 -3.68
N LEU A 77 7.98 -0.04 -3.07
CA LEU A 77 8.88 0.92 -3.67
C LEU A 77 10.03 0.18 -4.33
N THR A 78 10.25 0.48 -5.59
CA THR A 78 11.43 0.04 -6.32
C THR A 78 12.17 1.29 -6.74
N GLU A 79 13.32 1.55 -6.19
CA GLU A 79 14.20 2.58 -6.72
C GLU A 79 14.79 2.11 -8.05
N ILE A 80 14.47 2.82 -9.10
CA ILE A 80 14.66 2.37 -10.49
C ILE A 80 16.10 2.53 -10.96
N GLU A 81 16.98 3.29 -10.29
CA GLU A 81 18.22 3.74 -10.92
C GLU A 81 19.50 3.81 -10.06
N SER A 82 19.54 3.28 -8.85
CA SER A 82 20.81 3.24 -8.11
C SER A 82 21.22 1.82 -7.75
N THR A 83 22.51 1.52 -7.88
CA THR A 83 23.12 0.25 -7.47
C THR A 83 23.04 -0.01 -5.96
N ASP A 84 22.63 1.00 -5.19
CA ASP A 84 22.46 0.95 -3.73
C ASP A 84 20.99 0.95 -3.31
N SER A 85 20.07 0.74 -4.24
CA SER A 85 18.64 0.76 -3.94
C SER A 85 18.21 -0.47 -3.17
N ILE A 86 17.65 -0.24 -1.99
CA ILE A 86 17.05 -1.28 -1.15
C ILE A 86 15.57 -1.37 -1.51
N ASP A 87 15.15 -2.51 -2.04
CA ASP A 87 13.73 -2.77 -2.26
C ASP A 87 12.96 -2.67 -0.94
N THR A 88 11.90 -1.91 -0.94
CA THR A 88 11.08 -1.67 0.25
C THR A 88 9.64 -2.01 -0.03
N ILE A 89 9.04 -2.82 0.83
CA ILE A 89 7.59 -3.06 0.83
C ILE A 89 6.94 -2.35 2.00
N TYR A 90 5.75 -1.83 1.77
CA TYR A 90 4.88 -1.32 2.82
C TYR A 90 3.88 -2.39 3.21
N VAL A 91 3.75 -2.60 4.51
CA VAL A 91 2.97 -3.71 5.04
C VAL A 91 1.97 -3.25 6.09
N LYS A 92 0.87 -3.98 6.18
CA LYS A 92 -0.06 -3.89 7.29
C LYS A 92 0.07 -5.16 8.12
N TYR A 93 0.60 -5.06 9.32
CA TYR A 93 0.68 -6.20 10.23
C TYR A 93 -0.72 -6.67 10.64
N VAL A 94 -0.94 -7.98 10.61
CA VAL A 94 -2.24 -8.62 10.87
C VAL A 94 -2.21 -9.41 12.17
N SER A 95 -1.11 -10.08 12.46
CA SER A 95 -0.95 -10.81 13.71
C SER A 95 0.50 -10.74 14.22
N ASN A 96 0.64 -10.84 15.52
CA ASN A 96 1.92 -10.94 16.20
C ASN A 96 2.58 -12.30 15.94
N GLY A 97 3.84 -12.40 16.32
CA GLY A 97 4.62 -13.63 16.24
C GLY A 97 4.06 -14.78 17.06
N THR A 98 4.68 -15.94 16.91
CA THR A 98 4.22 -17.18 17.53
C THR A 98 4.26 -17.11 19.06
N ASP A 99 5.15 -16.34 19.63
CA ASP A 99 5.27 -16.07 21.07
C ASP A 99 4.36 -14.94 21.57
N GLY A 100 3.72 -14.19 20.65
CA GLY A 100 2.89 -13.04 20.95
C GLY A 100 3.65 -11.76 21.31
N GLU A 101 4.97 -11.82 21.46
CA GLU A 101 5.81 -10.67 21.83
C GLU A 101 6.31 -9.92 20.61
N GLN A 102 6.68 -10.62 19.54
CA GLN A 102 7.14 -10.01 18.31
C GLN A 102 5.95 -9.46 17.51
N ASN A 103 6.00 -8.19 17.20
CA ASN A 103 4.97 -7.47 16.43
C ASN A 103 5.47 -6.95 15.08
N LYS A 104 6.72 -7.24 14.72
CA LYS A 104 7.38 -6.87 13.47
C LYS A 104 8.24 -8.02 12.98
N PHE A 105 8.57 -8.00 11.70
CA PHE A 105 9.51 -8.94 11.13
C PHE A 105 10.90 -8.80 11.74
N ALA A 106 11.64 -9.91 11.82
CA ALA A 106 13.01 -9.93 12.30
C ALA A 106 14.00 -9.57 11.17
N ASP A 107 15.15 -9.05 11.56
CA ASP A 107 16.26 -8.79 10.64
C ASP A 107 16.76 -10.11 10.03
N GLY A 108 17.02 -10.13 8.73
CA GLY A 108 17.56 -11.26 8.00
C GLY A 108 16.63 -12.45 7.80
N GLU A 109 15.35 -12.39 8.25
CA GLU A 109 14.42 -13.50 8.09
C GLU A 109 13.85 -13.61 6.67
N ASN A 110 13.51 -14.83 6.29
CA ASN A 110 12.73 -15.07 5.09
C ASN A 110 11.25 -14.75 5.33
N LEU A 111 10.63 -14.18 4.31
CA LEU A 111 9.19 -13.93 4.25
C LEU A 111 8.57 -14.96 3.31
N ILE A 112 7.64 -15.76 3.82
CA ILE A 112 6.92 -16.77 3.05
C ILE A 112 5.52 -16.31 2.72
N THR A 113 4.98 -16.77 1.60
CA THR A 113 3.60 -16.53 1.20
C THR A 113 2.64 -17.42 1.98
N LEU A 114 1.46 -16.93 2.31
CA LEU A 114 0.41 -17.72 2.97
C LEU A 114 -0.59 -18.34 1.98
N SER A 115 -0.53 -17.94 0.72
CA SER A 115 -1.38 -18.47 -0.35
C SER A 115 -0.61 -18.44 -1.67
N ASP A 116 -1.08 -19.22 -2.64
CA ASP A 116 -0.55 -19.17 -3.99
C ASP A 116 -0.73 -17.78 -4.60
N ILE A 117 0.31 -17.29 -5.26
CA ILE A 117 0.29 -16.02 -5.98
C ILE A 117 0.52 -16.33 -7.45
N ASN A 118 -0.47 -16.00 -8.28
CA ASN A 118 -0.41 -16.22 -9.70
C ASN A 118 -0.10 -14.90 -10.43
N PHE A 119 1.03 -14.86 -11.10
CA PHE A 119 1.40 -13.81 -12.04
C PHE A 119 1.12 -14.26 -13.48
N SER A 120 1.14 -13.34 -14.42
CA SER A 120 0.89 -13.67 -15.83
C SER A 120 1.94 -14.63 -16.42
N VAL A 121 3.16 -14.63 -15.88
CA VAL A 121 4.31 -15.39 -16.41
C VAL A 121 4.92 -16.36 -15.40
N SER A 122 4.50 -16.30 -14.13
CA SER A 122 5.05 -17.14 -13.06
C SER A 122 4.04 -17.30 -11.93
N SER A 123 4.30 -18.24 -11.02
CA SER A 123 3.54 -18.42 -9.79
C SER A 123 4.49 -18.64 -8.62
N ILE A 124 4.05 -18.24 -7.43
CA ILE A 124 4.70 -18.57 -6.17
C ILE A 124 3.69 -19.41 -5.38
N GLU A 125 4.09 -20.62 -5.02
CA GLU A 125 3.26 -21.52 -4.23
C GLU A 125 3.20 -21.05 -2.76
N ALA A 126 2.12 -21.37 -2.08
CA ALA A 126 1.97 -21.11 -0.67
C ALA A 126 3.12 -21.74 0.13
N ASN A 127 3.54 -21.06 1.19
CA ASN A 127 4.69 -21.40 2.04
C ASN A 127 6.05 -21.39 1.33
N SER A 128 6.13 -20.81 0.15
CA SER A 128 7.41 -20.56 -0.54
C SER A 128 7.97 -19.20 -0.16
N THR A 129 9.29 -19.06 -0.22
CA THR A 129 9.98 -17.80 0.05
C THR A 129 9.58 -16.77 -0.98
N PHE A 130 8.97 -15.69 -0.50
CA PHE A 130 8.58 -14.53 -1.28
C PHE A 130 9.72 -13.51 -1.39
N ALA A 131 10.36 -13.23 -0.26
CA ALA A 131 11.45 -12.27 -0.13
C ALA A 131 12.26 -12.58 1.12
N LYS A 132 13.39 -11.91 1.29
CA LYS A 132 14.20 -11.93 2.51
C LYS A 132 14.34 -10.51 3.04
N CYS A 133 14.20 -10.33 4.35
CA CYS A 133 14.55 -9.09 5.02
C CYS A 133 16.06 -8.83 4.95
N ILE A 134 16.48 -7.56 4.87
CA ILE A 134 17.92 -7.24 5.03
C ILE A 134 18.40 -7.63 6.44
N ASP A 135 19.70 -7.87 6.56
CA ASP A 135 20.28 -8.44 7.79
C ASP A 135 20.33 -7.45 8.97
N THR A 136 20.08 -6.17 8.75
CA THR A 136 20.09 -5.13 9.80
C THR A 136 19.08 -4.04 9.51
N ASN A 137 18.32 -3.63 10.52
CA ASN A 137 17.31 -2.56 10.40
C ASN A 137 16.31 -2.81 9.25
N ALA A 138 15.86 -4.04 9.12
CA ALA A 138 14.91 -4.42 8.07
C ALA A 138 13.58 -3.67 8.21
N THR A 139 13.11 -3.42 9.43
CA THR A 139 11.85 -2.72 9.66
C THR A 139 12.07 -1.23 9.82
N SER A 140 11.25 -0.44 9.13
CA SER A 140 11.28 1.02 9.15
C SER A 140 9.85 1.56 9.09
N THR A 141 9.71 2.87 9.03
CA THR A 141 8.43 3.55 8.87
C THR A 141 8.48 4.52 7.69
N GLY A 142 7.38 4.64 7.00
CA GLY A 142 7.19 5.63 5.93
C GLY A 142 5.98 6.51 6.21
N CYS A 143 5.67 7.39 5.28
CA CYS A 143 4.51 8.27 5.36
C CYS A 143 3.43 7.80 4.40
N SER A 144 2.17 7.84 4.83
CA SER A 144 1.03 7.58 3.98
C SER A 144 -0.04 8.65 4.12
N ALA A 145 -0.80 8.86 3.06
CA ALA A 145 -2.02 9.65 3.05
C ALA A 145 -3.18 8.75 2.62
N SER A 146 -4.21 8.68 3.42
CA SER A 146 -5.37 7.84 3.16
C SER A 146 -6.63 8.67 3.06
N VAL A 147 -7.50 8.30 2.14
CA VAL A 147 -8.85 8.83 2.01
C VAL A 147 -9.80 7.68 2.24
N SER A 148 -10.75 7.84 3.16
CA SER A 148 -11.84 6.88 3.32
C SER A 148 -12.93 7.10 2.28
N GLU A 149 -13.75 6.09 2.04
CA GLU A 149 -14.87 6.16 1.12
C GLU A 149 -15.77 7.38 1.43
N GLY A 150 -16.17 8.09 0.38
CA GLY A 150 -17.01 9.26 0.50
C GLY A 150 -17.57 9.74 -0.84
N ILE A 151 -18.44 10.75 -0.79
CA ILE A 151 -18.97 11.42 -1.98
C ILE A 151 -18.50 12.88 -1.98
N TYR A 152 -17.89 13.26 -3.08
CA TYR A 152 -17.36 14.61 -3.29
C TYR A 152 -18.09 15.29 -4.44
N PHE A 153 -18.25 16.62 -4.34
CA PHE A 153 -18.78 17.42 -5.43
C PHE A 153 -17.60 17.94 -6.28
N ILE A 154 -17.46 17.39 -7.50
CA ILE A 154 -16.31 17.68 -8.38
C ILE A 154 -16.84 18.03 -9.78
N ARG A 155 -16.47 19.18 -10.28
CA ARG A 155 -16.84 19.67 -11.62
C ARG A 155 -18.34 19.63 -11.90
N GLY A 156 -19.15 19.93 -10.90
CA GLY A 156 -20.59 19.95 -11.02
C GLY A 156 -21.29 18.60 -10.79
N TYR A 157 -20.54 17.55 -10.47
CA TYR A 157 -21.06 16.19 -10.27
C TYR A 157 -20.78 15.64 -8.87
N PHE A 158 -21.66 14.78 -8.39
CA PHE A 158 -21.43 13.98 -7.19
C PHE A 158 -20.62 12.73 -7.56
N VAL A 159 -19.39 12.67 -7.09
CA VAL A 159 -18.47 11.59 -7.41
C VAL A 159 -18.24 10.73 -6.17
N SER A 160 -18.56 9.45 -6.26
CA SER A 160 -18.19 8.47 -5.24
C SER A 160 -16.69 8.17 -5.37
N VAL A 161 -15.97 8.39 -4.29
CA VAL A 161 -14.53 8.11 -4.19
C VAL A 161 -14.38 6.93 -3.25
N PRO A 162 -13.84 5.79 -3.72
CA PRO A 162 -13.54 4.64 -2.86
C PRO A 162 -12.39 4.98 -1.90
N SER A 163 -12.26 4.21 -0.84
CA SER A 163 -11.11 4.32 0.05
C SER A 163 -9.81 4.06 -0.72
N SER A 164 -8.83 4.93 -0.50
CA SER A 164 -7.52 4.82 -1.15
C SER A 164 -6.42 5.26 -0.20
N THR A 165 -5.28 4.59 -0.28
CA THR A 165 -4.08 4.96 0.48
C THR A 165 -2.95 5.19 -0.51
N VAL A 166 -2.35 6.36 -0.43
CA VAL A 166 -1.14 6.72 -1.16
C VAL A 166 0.02 6.72 -0.18
N ILE A 167 1.07 5.99 -0.50
CA ILE A 167 2.30 5.95 0.27
C ILE A 167 3.24 6.95 -0.36
N LEU A 168 3.79 7.83 0.49
CA LEU A 168 4.73 8.85 0.07
C LEU A 168 6.14 8.28 0.19
N ASP A 169 6.90 8.38 -0.89
CA ASP A 169 8.29 7.95 -0.92
C ASP A 169 9.12 8.76 0.08
N GLN A 170 10.01 8.09 0.78
CA GLN A 170 11.03 8.80 1.54
C GLN A 170 12.03 9.40 0.56
N TYR A 171 12.17 10.71 0.59
CA TYR A 171 13.27 11.35 -0.11
C TYR A 171 14.59 10.95 0.56
N THR A 172 15.41 10.22 -0.15
CA THR A 172 16.74 9.80 0.32
C THR A 172 17.75 10.94 0.35
N ASN A 173 17.46 12.04 -0.35
CA ASN A 173 18.29 13.24 -0.40
C ASN A 173 17.50 14.47 0.07
N SER A 174 18.11 15.27 0.96
CA SER A 174 17.58 16.57 1.30
C SER A 174 17.40 17.39 0.02
N PRO A 175 16.18 17.92 -0.26
CA PRO A 175 15.98 18.75 -1.44
C PRO A 175 16.91 19.96 -1.37
N SER A 176 17.86 20.03 -2.29
CA SER A 176 18.65 21.24 -2.47
C SER A 176 17.75 22.26 -3.15
N TYR A 177 17.29 23.25 -2.40
CA TYR A 177 16.64 24.41 -2.99
C TYR A 177 17.68 25.16 -3.83
N LYS A 178 17.41 25.28 -5.12
CA LYS A 178 18.07 26.26 -5.99
C LYS A 178 17.26 27.52 -6.03
#